data_88b38f7f6b3c8d74e9de7a5b6798a397
#
_entry.id   88b38f7f6b3c8d74e9de7a5b6798a397
#
_cell.length_a   1.000
_cell.length_b   1.000
_cell.length_c   1.000
_cell.angle_alpha   90.00
_cell.angle_beta   90.00
_cell.angle_gamma   90.00
#
_symmetry.space_group_name_H-M   'P 1'
#
loop_
_entity.id
_entity.type
_entity.pdbx_description
1 polymer ?
#
loop_
_entity_poly.entity_id
_entity_poly.type
_entity_poly.pdbx_seq_one_letter_code
_entity_poly.pdbx_strand_id
1 'polypeptide(L)'
;MSGLMRVTSRSESENSFFDRFLTPHLTLVEFWVCYESALEAQRHKQTKLNSDNKHSKIPRKTKSNLEVHASEIYSHNIFKDFQTELVAALSDCRFKDVEKIDETKIYILTDLQMPNKSWNVAYSPDNMEITCSVLCFERMGLLCEHAFGFYTTKIFRKYHNST
;
A
#
# COMPACT_ATOMS: atom_id res chain seq x y z
N MET A 1 7.57 -9.71 9.03
CA MET A 1 8.72 -10.09 8.18
C MET A 1 8.41 -10.23 6.68
N SER A 2 7.25 -9.80 6.17
CA SER A 2 6.90 -10.01 4.75
C SER A 2 7.39 -8.91 3.77
N GLY A 3 7.85 -7.76 4.25
CA GLY A 3 8.28 -6.66 3.38
C GLY A 3 9.57 -6.90 2.60
N LEU A 4 10.55 -7.60 3.20
CA LEU A 4 11.81 -7.94 2.53
C LEU A 4 11.60 -8.94 1.38
N MET A 5 10.68 -9.89 1.56
CA MET A 5 10.35 -10.87 0.52
C MET A 5 9.69 -10.24 -0.72
N ARG A 6 8.89 -9.19 -0.58
CA ARG A 6 8.26 -8.52 -1.74
C ARG A 6 9.26 -7.76 -2.60
N VAL A 7 10.28 -7.14 -2.00
CA VAL A 7 11.35 -6.44 -2.74
C VAL A 7 12.19 -7.45 -3.52
N THR A 8 12.58 -8.56 -2.89
CA THR A 8 13.34 -9.62 -3.54
C THR A 8 12.55 -10.26 -4.68
N SER A 9 11.28 -10.62 -4.45
CA SER A 9 10.39 -11.19 -5.47
C SER A 9 10.18 -10.25 -6.66
N ARG A 10 10.14 -8.94 -6.45
CA ARG A 10 10.03 -7.96 -7.54
C ARG A 10 11.31 -7.91 -8.37
N SER A 11 12.48 -7.87 -7.72
CA SER A 11 13.78 -7.90 -8.40
C SER A 11 13.99 -9.21 -9.15
N GLU A 12 13.61 -10.34 -8.57
CA GLU A 12 13.65 -11.66 -9.22
C GLU A 12 12.73 -11.72 -10.44
N SER A 13 11.54 -11.13 -10.36
CA SER A 13 10.61 -11.05 -11.49
C SER A 13 11.15 -10.17 -12.61
N GLU A 14 11.82 -9.07 -12.29
CA GLU A 14 12.45 -8.20 -13.28
C GLU A 14 13.67 -8.89 -13.91
N ASN A 15 14.52 -9.54 -13.13
CA ASN A 15 15.65 -10.31 -13.64
C ASN A 15 15.19 -11.46 -14.55
N SER A 16 14.20 -12.24 -14.12
CA SER A 16 13.58 -13.30 -14.93
C SER A 16 12.96 -12.80 -16.23
N PHE A 17 12.51 -11.55 -16.30
CA PHE A 17 12.03 -10.96 -17.54
C PHE A 17 13.17 -10.77 -18.53
N PHE A 18 14.31 -10.22 -18.07
CA PHE A 18 15.48 -9.99 -18.92
C PHE A 18 16.17 -11.30 -19.33
N ASP A 19 16.18 -12.32 -18.47
CA ASP A 19 16.74 -13.64 -18.76
C ASP A 19 16.15 -14.31 -20.01
N ARG A 20 14.93 -13.94 -20.38
CA ARG A 20 14.27 -14.43 -21.61
C ARG A 20 14.85 -13.85 -22.90
N PHE A 21 15.52 -12.71 -22.79
CA PHE A 21 16.08 -11.98 -23.92
C PHE A 21 17.60 -12.08 -23.96
N LEU A 22 18.24 -12.37 -22.83
CA LEU A 22 19.69 -12.36 -22.68
C LEU A 22 20.17 -13.77 -22.44
N THR A 23 21.00 -14.29 -23.38
CA THR A 23 21.66 -15.58 -23.24
C THR A 23 23.18 -15.40 -23.00
N PRO A 24 23.85 -16.38 -22.30
CA PRO A 24 25.26 -16.23 -21.92
C PRO A 24 26.13 -16.26 -23.16
N HIS A 25 26.40 -15.84 -24.05
CA HIS A 25 27.32 -15.92 -25.23
C HIS A 25 26.96 -14.93 -26.36
N LEU A 26 26.20 -13.89 -26.01
CA LEU A 26 25.86 -12.83 -26.96
C LEU A 26 27.09 -11.95 -27.24
N THR A 27 27.27 -11.60 -28.49
CA THR A 27 28.17 -10.50 -28.84
C THR A 27 27.60 -9.18 -28.33
N LEU A 28 28.42 -8.15 -28.20
CA LEU A 28 27.98 -6.83 -27.74
C LEU A 28 26.82 -6.26 -28.58
N VAL A 29 26.87 -6.49 -29.89
CA VAL A 29 25.80 -6.03 -30.77
C VAL A 29 24.52 -6.80 -30.58
N GLU A 30 24.58 -8.12 -30.46
CA GLU A 30 23.41 -8.98 -30.17
C GLU A 30 22.83 -8.65 -28.81
N PHE A 31 23.66 -8.45 -27.79
CA PHE A 31 23.23 -8.01 -26.48
C PHE A 31 22.42 -6.70 -26.55
N TRP A 32 22.93 -5.71 -27.29
CA TRP A 32 22.26 -4.43 -27.44
C TRP A 32 20.89 -4.57 -28.12
N VAL A 33 20.81 -5.34 -29.19
CA VAL A 33 19.53 -5.59 -29.87
C VAL A 33 18.52 -6.31 -29.00
N CYS A 34 18.98 -7.33 -28.25
CA CYS A 34 18.12 -8.06 -27.31
C CYS A 34 17.65 -7.16 -26.14
N TYR A 35 18.53 -6.32 -25.63
CA TYR A 35 18.22 -5.39 -24.56
C TYR A 35 17.21 -4.33 -25.00
N GLU A 36 17.39 -3.72 -26.17
CA GLU A 36 16.41 -2.79 -26.75
C GLU A 36 15.04 -3.45 -26.95
N SER A 37 15.01 -4.68 -27.48
CA SER A 37 13.78 -5.45 -27.66
C SER A 37 13.08 -5.75 -26.32
N ALA A 38 13.84 -6.06 -25.27
CA ALA A 38 13.31 -6.26 -23.93
C ALA A 38 12.71 -4.98 -23.34
N LEU A 39 13.39 -3.84 -23.51
CA LEU A 39 12.88 -2.53 -23.07
C LEU A 39 11.59 -2.14 -23.82
N GLU A 40 11.54 -2.40 -25.12
CA GLU A 40 10.34 -2.10 -25.91
C GLU A 40 9.16 -2.97 -25.50
N ALA A 41 9.37 -4.26 -25.26
CA ALA A 41 8.36 -5.16 -24.72
C ALA A 41 7.87 -4.70 -23.33
N GLN A 42 8.76 -4.23 -22.47
CA GLN A 42 8.41 -3.69 -21.16
C GLN A 42 7.58 -2.40 -21.29
N ARG A 43 7.96 -1.47 -22.15
CA ARG A 43 7.20 -0.25 -22.43
C ARG A 43 5.81 -0.55 -22.97
N HIS A 44 5.71 -1.51 -23.90
CA HIS A 44 4.42 -1.93 -24.46
C HIS A 44 3.51 -2.53 -23.40
N LYS A 45 4.05 -3.39 -22.53
CA LYS A 45 3.31 -3.93 -21.38
C LYS A 45 2.83 -2.81 -20.44
N GLN A 46 3.67 -1.83 -20.15
CA GLN A 46 3.31 -0.68 -19.31
C GLN A 46 2.20 0.17 -19.95
N THR A 47 2.29 0.43 -21.26
CA THR A 47 1.27 1.19 -21.99
C THR A 47 -0.07 0.46 -21.98
N LYS A 48 -0.08 -0.86 -22.15
CA LYS A 48 -1.29 -1.68 -22.07
C LYS A 48 -1.92 -1.62 -20.67
N LEU A 49 -1.11 -1.79 -19.63
CA LEU A 49 -1.60 -1.68 -18.24
C LEU A 49 -2.17 -0.28 -17.95
N ASN A 50 -1.55 0.77 -18.45
CA ASN A 50 -2.05 2.13 -18.30
C ASN A 50 -3.37 2.35 -19.06
N SER A 51 -3.51 1.75 -20.25
CA SER A 51 -4.76 1.80 -21.01
C SER A 51 -5.90 1.05 -20.29
N ASP A 52 -5.62 -0.16 -19.81
CA ASP A 52 -6.59 -0.95 -19.06
C ASP A 52 -7.03 -0.23 -17.77
N ASN A 53 -6.10 0.47 -17.09
CA ASN A 53 -6.40 1.30 -15.92
C ASN A 53 -7.34 2.49 -16.23
N LYS A 54 -7.28 3.05 -17.43
CA LYS A 54 -8.14 4.18 -17.84
C LYS A 54 -9.56 3.74 -18.20
N HIS A 55 -9.74 2.53 -18.71
CA HIS A 55 -11.00 2.08 -19.27
C HIS A 55 -11.84 1.20 -18.34
N SER A 56 -11.27 0.66 -17.28
CA SER A 56 -12.02 -0.15 -16.32
C SER A 56 -12.06 0.53 -14.94
N LYS A 57 -13.26 0.70 -14.39
CA LYS A 57 -13.44 1.19 -13.01
C LYS A 57 -13.58 -0.01 -12.08
N ILE A 58 -12.72 -0.10 -11.07
CA ILE A 58 -12.87 -1.10 -10.03
C ILE A 58 -14.07 -0.72 -9.14
N PRO A 59 -15.00 -1.67 -8.88
CA PRO A 59 -16.13 -1.40 -8.02
C PRO A 59 -15.67 -1.07 -6.59
N ARG A 60 -16.32 -0.09 -5.99
CA ARG A 60 -16.08 0.30 -4.59
C ARG A 60 -16.63 -0.77 -3.65
N LYS A 61 -15.92 -1.03 -2.57
CA LYS A 61 -16.31 -1.97 -1.52
C LYS A 61 -16.91 -1.27 -0.30
N THR A 62 -16.59 0.01 -0.13
CA THR A 62 -17.05 0.81 1.01
C THR A 62 -17.75 2.09 0.56
N LYS A 63 -18.42 2.76 1.50
CA LYS A 63 -19.01 4.09 1.28
C LYS A 63 -18.06 5.23 1.71
N SER A 64 -16.80 4.91 1.97
CA SER A 64 -15.82 5.88 2.46
C SER A 64 -15.42 6.87 1.36
N ASN A 65 -15.37 8.16 1.68
CA ASN A 65 -14.84 9.19 0.79
C ASN A 65 -13.35 8.97 0.48
N LEU A 66 -12.61 8.30 1.38
CA LEU A 66 -11.22 7.92 1.14
C LEU A 66 -11.10 6.96 -0.03
N GLU A 67 -12.03 6.00 -0.16
CA GLU A 67 -12.04 5.06 -1.28
C GLU A 67 -12.37 5.75 -2.61
N VAL A 68 -13.28 6.72 -2.58
CA VAL A 68 -13.59 7.53 -3.77
C VAL A 68 -12.34 8.25 -4.26
N HIS A 69 -11.68 8.98 -3.38
CA HIS A 69 -10.47 9.75 -3.71
C HIS A 69 -9.32 8.83 -4.15
N ALA A 70 -9.12 7.71 -3.47
CA ALA A 70 -8.11 6.73 -3.83
C ALA A 70 -8.33 6.12 -5.23
N SER A 71 -9.59 5.92 -5.63
CA SER A 71 -9.93 5.40 -6.96
C SER A 71 -9.56 6.33 -8.11
N GLU A 72 -9.41 7.61 -7.83
CA GLU A 72 -9.01 8.62 -8.82
C GLU A 72 -7.49 8.77 -8.94
N ILE A 73 -6.75 8.42 -7.88
CA ILE A 73 -5.31 8.65 -7.79
C ILE A 73 -4.52 7.38 -8.10
N TYR A 74 -4.96 6.24 -7.58
CA TYR A 74 -4.20 5.01 -7.65
C TYR A 74 -4.47 4.21 -8.93
N SER A 75 -3.42 3.53 -9.42
CA SER A 75 -3.58 2.48 -10.44
C SER A 75 -4.40 1.31 -9.88
N HIS A 76 -4.99 0.50 -10.75
CA HIS A 76 -5.87 -0.61 -10.35
C HIS A 76 -5.25 -1.58 -9.33
N ASN A 77 -3.98 -1.92 -9.49
CA ASN A 77 -3.31 -2.84 -8.57
C ASN A 77 -3.14 -2.22 -7.19
N ILE A 78 -2.65 -0.97 -7.14
CA ILE A 78 -2.49 -0.23 -5.89
C ILE A 78 -3.85 0.04 -5.23
N PHE A 79 -4.88 0.34 -6.03
CA PHE A 79 -6.22 0.56 -5.50
C PHE A 79 -6.83 -0.70 -4.89
N LYS A 80 -6.58 -1.90 -5.43
CA LYS A 80 -7.00 -3.16 -4.81
C LYS A 80 -6.30 -3.42 -3.47
N ASP A 81 -5.00 -3.16 -3.40
CA ASP A 81 -4.25 -3.27 -2.15
C ASP A 81 -4.80 -2.26 -1.12
N PHE A 82 -5.01 -1.01 -1.53
CA PHE A 82 -5.65 0.03 -0.71
C PHE A 82 -7.05 -0.40 -0.19
N GLN A 83 -7.90 -0.95 -1.07
CA GLN A 83 -9.22 -1.44 -0.67
C GLN A 83 -9.14 -2.55 0.37
N THR A 84 -8.16 -3.43 0.26
CA THR A 84 -7.97 -4.54 1.21
C THR A 84 -7.65 -4.00 2.59
N GLU A 85 -6.70 -3.07 2.69
CA GLU A 85 -6.32 -2.44 3.97
C GLU A 85 -7.47 -1.59 4.54
N LEU A 86 -8.22 -0.86 3.70
CA LEU A 86 -9.33 -0.04 4.15
C LEU A 86 -10.49 -0.89 4.68
N VAL A 87 -10.84 -1.98 4.01
CA VAL A 87 -11.90 -2.89 4.45
C VAL A 87 -11.50 -3.56 5.77
N ALA A 88 -10.27 -4.06 5.90
CA ALA A 88 -9.77 -4.63 7.14
C ALA A 88 -9.81 -3.62 8.30
N ALA A 89 -9.44 -2.37 8.04
CA ALA A 89 -9.52 -1.29 9.04
C ALA A 89 -10.95 -1.07 9.56
N LEU A 90 -11.94 -1.14 8.68
CA LEU A 90 -13.34 -0.91 9.04
C LEU A 90 -13.98 -2.12 9.74
N SER A 91 -13.60 -3.34 9.34
CA SER A 91 -14.18 -4.58 9.87
C SER A 91 -13.48 -5.07 11.15
N ASP A 92 -12.15 -5.10 11.13
CA ASP A 92 -11.35 -5.87 12.08
C ASP A 92 -10.62 -5.00 13.11
N CYS A 93 -10.18 -3.78 12.75
CA CYS A 93 -9.49 -2.91 13.68
C CYS A 93 -10.39 -2.35 14.76
N ARG A 94 -9.90 -2.40 16.00
CA ARG A 94 -10.58 -1.85 17.19
C ARG A 94 -9.60 -0.98 17.99
N PHE A 95 -10.09 0.16 18.42
CA PHE A 95 -9.37 1.01 19.36
C PHE A 95 -9.36 0.37 20.73
N LYS A 96 -8.18 0.26 21.34
CA LYS A 96 -7.99 -0.28 22.68
C LYS A 96 -7.68 0.83 23.68
N ASP A 97 -6.64 1.61 23.44
CA ASP A 97 -6.16 2.62 24.38
C ASP A 97 -5.37 3.73 23.67
N VAL A 98 -5.09 4.81 24.40
CA VAL A 98 -4.23 5.91 23.94
C VAL A 98 -3.28 6.31 25.05
N GLU A 99 -2.01 6.30 24.75
CA GLU A 99 -0.94 6.80 25.59
C GLU A 99 -0.42 8.13 25.06
N LYS A 100 -0.08 9.04 25.95
CA LYS A 100 0.56 10.30 25.58
C LYS A 100 2.00 10.27 26.09
N ILE A 101 2.95 10.33 25.16
CA ILE A 101 4.38 10.43 25.44
C ILE A 101 4.86 11.75 24.85
N ASP A 102 5.18 12.69 25.71
CA ASP A 102 5.53 14.08 25.35
C ASP A 102 4.42 14.73 24.49
N GLU A 103 4.75 15.18 23.29
CA GLU A 103 3.81 15.77 22.33
C GLU A 103 3.14 14.76 21.42
N THR A 104 3.66 13.53 21.39
CA THR A 104 3.17 12.45 20.52
C THR A 104 2.09 11.63 21.23
N LYS A 105 1.01 11.33 20.51
CA LYS A 105 -0.04 10.42 20.99
C LYS A 105 0.14 9.07 20.32
N ILE A 106 0.24 8.02 21.13
CA ILE A 106 0.33 6.64 20.69
C ILE A 106 -1.04 5.99 20.88
N TYR A 107 -1.65 5.60 19.77
CA TYR A 107 -2.92 4.89 19.75
C TYR A 107 -2.66 3.40 19.68
N ILE A 108 -3.20 2.65 20.62
CA ILE A 108 -3.09 1.20 20.68
C ILE A 108 -4.32 0.61 20.02
N LEU A 109 -4.11 -0.15 18.97
CA LEU A 109 -5.13 -0.81 18.19
C LEU A 109 -4.99 -2.33 18.33
N THR A 110 -6.11 -3.02 18.29
CA THR A 110 -6.20 -4.49 18.23
C THR A 110 -6.96 -4.90 16.98
N ASP A 111 -6.69 -6.10 16.53
CA ASP A 111 -7.35 -6.71 15.37
C ASP A 111 -8.17 -7.91 15.86
N LEU A 112 -9.39 -8.06 15.35
CA LEU A 112 -10.26 -9.19 15.66
C LEU A 112 -9.67 -10.53 15.18
N GLN A 113 -8.87 -10.52 14.13
CA GLN A 113 -8.17 -11.70 13.61
C GLN A 113 -7.01 -12.13 14.51
N MET A 114 -6.42 -11.17 15.26
CA MET A 114 -5.28 -11.41 16.15
C MET A 114 -5.48 -10.72 17.50
N PRO A 115 -6.45 -11.16 18.33
CA PRO A 115 -6.85 -10.45 19.55
C PRO A 115 -5.75 -10.35 20.61
N ASN A 116 -4.74 -11.21 20.54
CA ASN A 116 -3.60 -11.21 21.48
C ASN A 116 -2.46 -10.26 21.04
N LYS A 117 -2.57 -9.61 19.88
CA LYS A 117 -1.61 -8.63 19.41
C LYS A 117 -2.16 -7.22 19.49
N SER A 118 -1.28 -6.27 19.74
CA SER A 118 -1.57 -4.85 19.69
C SER A 118 -0.60 -4.15 18.76
N TRP A 119 -1.08 -3.13 18.09
CA TRP A 119 -0.28 -2.31 17.20
C TRP A 119 -0.33 -0.86 17.64
N ASN A 120 0.81 -0.21 17.59
CA ASN A 120 0.96 1.16 18.00
C ASN A 120 0.95 2.07 16.76
N VAL A 121 0.06 3.05 16.79
CA VAL A 121 0.01 4.11 15.77
C VAL A 121 0.37 5.42 16.46
N ALA A 122 1.55 5.93 16.18
CA ALA A 122 1.99 7.22 16.66
C ALA A 122 1.44 8.32 15.75
N TYR A 123 0.88 9.36 16.37
CA TYR A 123 0.38 10.53 15.66
C TYR A 123 0.96 11.80 16.28
N SER A 124 1.64 12.59 15.46
CA SER A 124 2.10 13.92 15.78
C SER A 124 1.14 14.97 15.20
N PRO A 125 0.42 15.73 16.04
CA PRO A 125 -0.51 16.75 15.55
C PRO A 125 0.18 17.89 14.80
N ASP A 126 1.41 18.24 15.20
CA ASP A 126 2.13 19.39 14.67
C ASP A 126 2.56 19.19 13.23
N ASN A 127 3.01 17.99 12.89
CA ASN A 127 3.44 17.62 11.55
C ASN A 127 2.35 16.90 10.75
N MET A 128 1.20 16.59 11.38
CA MET A 128 0.15 15.71 10.83
C MET A 128 0.69 14.34 10.38
N GLU A 129 1.76 13.87 11.03
CA GLU A 129 2.50 12.67 10.67
C GLU A 129 1.94 11.46 11.42
N ILE A 130 1.77 10.35 10.70
CA ILE A 130 1.29 9.07 11.23
C ILE A 130 2.31 8.00 10.95
N THR A 131 2.73 7.30 11.99
CA THR A 131 3.64 6.15 11.89
C THR A 131 3.02 4.95 12.58
N CYS A 132 3.00 3.81 11.90
CA CYS A 132 2.50 2.55 12.46
C CYS A 132 3.65 1.59 12.74
N SER A 133 3.57 0.84 13.84
CA SER A 133 4.57 -0.18 14.21
C SER A 133 4.79 -1.26 13.14
N VAL A 134 3.87 -1.43 12.19
CA VAL A 134 4.01 -2.33 11.04
C VAL A 134 4.93 -1.76 9.96
N LEU A 135 5.16 -0.43 9.94
CA LEU A 135 5.98 0.27 8.95
C LEU A 135 5.57 -0.05 7.50
N CYS A 136 4.26 -0.14 7.25
CA CYS A 136 3.74 -0.51 5.94
C CYS A 136 3.95 0.62 4.92
N PHE A 137 3.73 1.86 5.36
CA PHE A 137 3.91 3.03 4.50
C PHE A 137 5.36 3.19 4.04
N GLU A 138 6.32 3.01 4.94
CA GLU A 138 7.76 3.12 4.67
C GLU A 138 8.25 2.03 3.71
N ARG A 139 7.57 0.88 3.71
CA ARG A 139 7.95 -0.27 2.87
C ARG A 139 7.24 -0.32 1.54
N MET A 140 6.00 0.13 1.49
CA MET A 140 5.11 -0.08 0.33
C MET A 140 4.49 1.20 -0.20
N GLY A 141 4.63 2.32 0.51
CA GLY A 141 3.98 3.58 0.17
C GLY A 141 2.45 3.58 0.35
N LEU A 142 1.91 2.58 1.09
CA LEU A 142 0.49 2.48 1.42
C LEU A 142 0.30 2.45 2.93
N LEU A 143 -0.73 3.13 3.41
CA LEU A 143 -1.15 3.01 4.80
C LEU A 143 -1.72 1.62 5.06
N CYS A 144 -1.36 1.03 6.21
CA CYS A 144 -1.92 -0.24 6.64
C CYS A 144 -3.30 -0.07 7.27
N GLU A 145 -4.00 -1.18 7.49
CA GLU A 145 -5.28 -1.25 8.17
C GLU A 145 -5.29 -0.54 9.54
N HIS A 146 -4.21 -0.62 10.31
CA HIS A 146 -4.09 0.04 11.61
C HIS A 146 -4.05 1.57 11.50
N ALA A 147 -3.31 2.11 10.53
CA ALA A 147 -3.27 3.54 10.26
C ALA A 147 -4.63 4.06 9.77
N PHE A 148 -5.33 3.30 8.93
CA PHE A 148 -6.72 3.60 8.56
C PHE A 148 -7.69 3.46 9.73
N GLY A 149 -7.53 2.44 10.58
CA GLY A 149 -8.32 2.24 11.79
C GLY A 149 -8.21 3.42 12.75
N PHE A 150 -7.01 3.96 12.93
CA PHE A 150 -6.80 5.21 13.67
C PHE A 150 -7.57 6.39 13.01
N TYR A 151 -7.47 6.52 11.70
CA TYR A 151 -8.12 7.62 10.96
C TYR A 151 -9.64 7.57 11.12
N THR A 152 -10.23 6.40 10.97
CA THR A 152 -11.68 6.19 11.13
C THR A 152 -12.13 6.47 12.56
N THR A 153 -11.38 6.00 13.57
CA THR A 153 -11.67 6.26 14.99
C THR A 153 -11.60 7.74 15.34
N LYS A 154 -10.62 8.47 14.80
CA LYS A 154 -10.48 9.91 15.05
C LYS A 154 -11.61 10.71 14.42
N ILE A 155 -12.05 10.35 13.23
CA ILE A 155 -13.18 10.98 12.54
C ILE A 155 -14.46 10.74 13.34
N PHE A 156 -14.75 9.50 13.74
CA PHE A 156 -15.93 9.18 14.54
C PHE A 156 -15.98 9.96 15.86
N ARG A 157 -14.86 10.08 16.59
CA ARG A 157 -14.80 10.83 17.85
C ARG A 157 -15.01 12.34 17.64
N LYS A 158 -14.55 12.90 16.53
CA LYS A 158 -14.74 14.34 16.25
C LYS A 158 -16.21 14.68 16.00
N TYR A 159 -16.96 13.77 15.39
CA TYR A 159 -18.39 13.98 15.12
C TYR A 159 -19.30 13.68 16.32
N HIS A 160 -18.89 12.78 17.23
CA HIS A 160 -19.68 12.45 18.43
C HIS A 160 -19.44 13.39 19.63
N ASN A 161 -18.34 14.14 19.67
CA ASN A 161 -18.08 15.12 20.73
C ASN A 161 -18.53 16.54 20.35
N SER A 162 -19.27 16.72 19.27
CA SER A 162 -19.82 18.00 18.83
C SER A 162 -21.34 18.12 19.02
N THR A 163 -21.92 17.24 19.87
CA THR A 163 -23.30 17.30 20.40
C THR A 163 -23.25 17.46 21.93
#